data_4c0659eea6299b8f35fccd7eaea5978a
#
_entry.id   4c0659eea6299b8f35fccd7eaea5978a
#
_cell.length_a   1.000
_cell.length_b   1.000
_cell.length_c   1.000
_cell.angle_alpha   90.00
_cell.angle_beta   90.00
_cell.angle_gamma   90.00
#
_symmetry.space_group_name_H-M   'P 1'
#
loop_
_entity.id
_entity.type
_entity.pdbx_description
1 polymer ?
#
loop_
_entity_poly.entity_id
_entity_poly.type
_entity_poly.pdbx_seq_one_letter_code
_entity_poly.pdbx_strand_id
1 'polypeptide(L)'
;MGGMTTTTLTLLLFGLGAFAYLAGRRRAIAVGSGEGSIARGLHSLPQYYGYYCVLWSMLPALALLILWESVEARVIIGVIAARLPEDFASLSGGQLDMFLNTVRNEALTPGYGSSDSVVVDAARNYREMLAKSHWISAVSVSALAVGGMLFSLRSIEPAFRARNRVETVVQWSLFAASSIAVLTTVGIVLSILSEALRFFEQVSLVDFLFGTSWSPQMAIRENQVGASGSFGMAPLLLGTFLITLIAMSVAVPVGLLSAIYLAEYAKRRTRAIVRPLLEVLAGIPTVVYGFFAVLVIAPWVRSAGAVVGLDVASESALAAGIVMGVMIIPLISSLSDDAIRAVPAVIREGALALGATRSEAITGVIL
;
A
#
# COMPACT_ATOMS: atom_id res chain seq x y z
N MET A 1 6.57 -21.27 29.20
CA MET A 1 5.14 -21.45 28.91
C MET A 1 4.76 -20.39 27.90
N GLY A 2 4.47 -20.78 26.64
CA GLY A 2 4.16 -19.84 25.58
C GLY A 2 2.87 -19.09 25.88
N GLY A 3 2.98 -17.81 26.18
CA GLY A 3 1.83 -16.92 26.28
C GLY A 3 1.08 -16.89 24.95
N MET A 4 -0.22 -16.69 25.00
CA MET A 4 -1.06 -16.54 23.81
C MET A 4 -0.58 -15.30 23.04
N THR A 5 0.03 -15.51 21.87
CA THR A 5 0.55 -14.39 21.06
C THR A 5 -0.60 -13.62 20.42
N THR A 6 -0.41 -12.35 20.13
CA THR A 6 -1.38 -11.51 19.40
C THR A 6 -1.84 -12.17 18.10
N THR A 7 -0.94 -12.88 17.42
CA THR A 7 -1.25 -13.66 16.22
C THR A 7 -2.25 -14.78 16.49
N THR A 8 -2.05 -15.56 17.58
CA THR A 8 -2.96 -16.66 17.93
C THR A 8 -4.34 -16.12 18.34
N LEU A 9 -4.39 -15.00 19.04
CA LEU A 9 -5.64 -14.34 19.41
C LEU A 9 -6.39 -13.80 18.18
N THR A 10 -5.68 -13.22 17.24
CA THR A 10 -6.25 -12.75 15.98
C THR A 10 -6.84 -13.90 15.16
N LEU A 11 -6.13 -15.02 15.05
CA LEU A 11 -6.65 -16.22 14.37
C LEU A 11 -7.89 -16.79 15.07
N LEU A 12 -7.90 -16.80 16.40
CA LEU A 12 -9.06 -17.23 17.19
C LEU A 12 -10.26 -16.31 16.92
N LEU A 13 -10.07 -15.00 16.85
CA LEU A 13 -11.14 -14.04 16.51
C LEU A 13 -11.71 -14.29 15.11
N PHE A 14 -10.86 -14.57 14.11
CA PHE A 14 -11.35 -14.92 12.78
C PHE A 14 -12.14 -16.24 12.80
N GLY A 15 -11.69 -17.23 13.56
CA GLY A 15 -12.44 -18.48 13.78
C GLY A 15 -13.80 -18.25 14.44
N LEU A 16 -13.85 -17.41 15.49
CA LEU A 16 -15.12 -17.01 16.13
C LEU A 16 -16.01 -16.22 15.18
N GLY A 17 -15.46 -15.34 14.33
CA GLY A 17 -16.19 -14.61 13.30
C GLY A 17 -16.82 -15.55 12.28
N ALA A 18 -16.08 -16.53 11.78
CA ALA A 18 -16.60 -17.55 10.87
C ALA A 18 -17.72 -18.38 11.54
N PHE A 19 -17.54 -18.75 12.78
CA PHE A 19 -18.57 -19.46 13.55
C PHE A 19 -19.81 -18.59 13.77
N ALA A 20 -19.65 -17.31 14.12
CA ALA A 20 -20.74 -16.35 14.27
C ALA A 20 -21.54 -16.18 12.97
N TYR A 21 -20.84 -16.14 11.81
CA TYR A 21 -21.50 -16.11 10.50
C TYR A 21 -22.38 -17.32 10.28
N LEU A 22 -21.84 -18.52 10.52
CA LEU A 22 -22.57 -19.78 10.31
C LEU A 22 -23.76 -19.91 11.29
N ALA A 23 -23.55 -19.53 12.56
CA ALA A 23 -24.59 -19.56 13.59
C ALA A 23 -25.72 -18.57 13.25
N GLY A 24 -25.40 -17.34 12.86
CA GLY A 24 -26.36 -16.32 12.47
C GLY A 24 -27.18 -16.72 11.25
N ARG A 25 -26.51 -17.26 10.22
CA ARG A 25 -27.17 -17.76 9.01
C ARG A 25 -28.09 -18.94 9.29
N ARG A 26 -27.64 -19.92 10.09
CA ARG A 26 -28.47 -21.08 10.49
C ARG A 26 -29.68 -20.68 11.30
N ARG A 27 -29.52 -19.77 12.27
CA ARG A 27 -30.61 -19.26 13.08
C ARG A 27 -31.64 -18.50 12.23
N ALA A 28 -31.20 -17.67 11.26
CA ALA A 28 -32.09 -16.97 10.35
C ALA A 28 -32.92 -17.96 9.51
N ILE A 29 -32.31 -19.02 8.98
CA ILE A 29 -33.04 -20.08 8.24
C ILE A 29 -34.06 -20.77 9.16
N ALA A 30 -33.66 -21.12 10.38
CA ALA A 30 -34.58 -21.79 11.34
C ALA A 30 -35.77 -20.89 11.73
N VAL A 31 -35.56 -19.59 11.89
CA VAL A 31 -36.61 -18.61 12.21
C VAL A 31 -37.52 -18.36 11.00
N GLY A 32 -37.00 -18.43 9.77
CA GLY A 32 -37.76 -18.27 8.52
C GLY A 32 -38.57 -19.49 8.11
N SER A 33 -38.23 -20.70 8.63
CA SER A 33 -38.89 -21.98 8.30
C SER A 33 -39.88 -22.46 9.36
N GLY A 34 -40.20 -21.64 10.38
CA GLY A 34 -41.13 -22.01 11.46
C GLY A 34 -42.55 -22.32 10.99
N GLU A 35 -43.08 -23.47 11.39
CA GLU A 35 -44.40 -23.98 11.08
C GLU A 35 -45.50 -23.06 11.63
N GLY A 36 -46.41 -22.61 10.77
CA GLY A 36 -47.67 -22.02 11.20
C GLY A 36 -48.05 -20.65 10.68
N SER A 37 -47.31 -20.05 9.78
CA SER A 37 -47.66 -18.76 9.16
C SER A 37 -47.35 -18.78 7.68
N ILE A 38 -48.38 -18.51 6.87
CA ILE A 38 -48.28 -18.14 5.47
C ILE A 38 -47.03 -17.27 5.30
N ALA A 39 -45.96 -17.83 4.72
CA ALA A 39 -44.77 -17.18 4.14
C ALA A 39 -44.51 -15.75 4.60
N ARG A 40 -44.26 -15.48 5.88
CA ARG A 40 -43.52 -14.30 6.31
C ARG A 40 -42.06 -14.61 6.12
N GLY A 41 -41.64 -14.53 4.83
CA GLY A 41 -40.23 -14.63 4.48
C GLY A 41 -39.42 -13.63 5.31
N LEU A 42 -38.19 -13.97 5.65
CA LEU A 42 -37.23 -13.07 6.27
C LEU A 42 -37.17 -11.78 5.46
N HIS A 43 -37.14 -10.63 6.16
CA HIS A 43 -37.02 -9.33 5.50
C HIS A 43 -35.74 -9.22 4.68
N SER A 44 -34.67 -9.93 5.07
CA SER A 44 -33.36 -9.91 4.40
C SER A 44 -32.89 -11.32 4.09
N LEU A 45 -31.98 -11.48 3.12
CA LEU A 45 -31.36 -12.76 2.80
C LEU A 45 -30.62 -13.33 4.04
N PRO A 46 -30.62 -14.66 4.26
CA PRO A 46 -29.97 -15.28 5.42
C PRO A 46 -28.49 -14.94 5.58
N GLN A 47 -27.79 -14.58 4.49
CA GLN A 47 -26.39 -14.15 4.52
C GLN A 47 -26.18 -12.86 5.32
N TYR A 48 -27.11 -11.89 5.23
CA TYR A 48 -27.00 -10.62 5.97
C TYR A 48 -27.11 -10.80 7.47
N TYR A 49 -27.87 -11.79 7.95
CA TYR A 49 -27.90 -12.12 9.38
C TYR A 49 -26.58 -12.72 9.85
N GLY A 50 -25.93 -13.52 8.99
CA GLY A 50 -24.56 -13.98 9.23
C GLY A 50 -23.57 -12.81 9.36
N TYR A 51 -23.57 -11.89 8.40
CA TYR A 51 -22.72 -10.69 8.44
C TYR A 51 -23.01 -9.81 9.65
N TYR A 52 -24.27 -9.66 10.05
CA TYR A 52 -24.65 -8.92 11.25
C TYR A 52 -24.02 -9.54 12.51
N CYS A 53 -24.04 -10.87 12.64
CA CYS A 53 -23.42 -11.57 13.75
C CYS A 53 -21.88 -11.41 13.74
N VAL A 54 -21.24 -11.44 12.56
CA VAL A 54 -19.80 -11.18 12.43
C VAL A 54 -19.46 -9.78 12.90
N LEU A 55 -20.21 -8.75 12.47
CA LEU A 55 -19.94 -7.37 12.82
C LEU A 55 -20.00 -7.15 14.34
N TRP A 56 -21.04 -7.67 15.01
CA TRP A 56 -21.16 -7.54 16.46
C TRP A 56 -20.16 -8.38 17.26
N SER A 57 -19.75 -9.52 16.72
CA SER A 57 -18.71 -10.36 17.33
C SER A 57 -17.31 -9.77 17.14
N MET A 58 -16.98 -9.32 15.93
CA MET A 58 -15.60 -8.95 15.59
C MET A 58 -15.27 -7.47 15.81
N LEU A 59 -16.14 -6.53 15.43
CA LEU A 59 -15.82 -5.09 15.50
C LEU A 59 -15.47 -4.62 16.91
N PRO A 60 -16.29 -4.87 17.95
CA PRO A 60 -15.95 -4.46 19.30
C PRO A 60 -14.72 -5.17 19.85
N ALA A 61 -14.56 -6.46 19.52
CA ALA A 61 -13.43 -7.27 19.96
C ALA A 61 -12.11 -6.81 19.32
N LEU A 62 -12.10 -6.50 18.01
CA LEU A 62 -10.96 -5.93 17.34
C LEU A 62 -10.62 -4.52 17.85
N ALA A 63 -11.63 -3.68 18.08
CA ALA A 63 -11.40 -2.36 18.65
C ALA A 63 -10.75 -2.44 20.04
N LEU A 64 -11.22 -3.37 20.90
CA LEU A 64 -10.61 -3.61 22.20
C LEU A 64 -9.17 -4.13 22.06
N LEU A 65 -8.91 -5.05 21.13
CA LEU A 65 -7.58 -5.60 20.88
C LEU A 65 -6.60 -4.51 20.44
N ILE A 66 -6.99 -3.67 19.46
CA ILE A 66 -6.17 -2.56 18.98
C ILE A 66 -5.89 -1.55 20.10
N LEU A 67 -6.90 -1.19 20.87
CA LEU A 67 -6.74 -0.29 22.01
C LEU A 67 -5.78 -0.88 23.04
N TRP A 68 -5.94 -2.17 23.37
CA TRP A 68 -5.09 -2.87 24.31
C TRP A 68 -3.60 -2.85 23.89
N GLU A 69 -3.31 -3.29 22.69
CA GLU A 69 -1.96 -3.28 22.11
C GLU A 69 -1.34 -1.87 22.08
N SER A 70 -2.15 -0.85 21.81
CA SER A 70 -1.69 0.55 21.75
C SER A 70 -1.29 1.11 23.13
N VAL A 71 -1.86 0.57 24.21
CA VAL A 71 -1.69 1.09 25.58
C VAL A 71 -0.79 0.20 26.42
N GLU A 72 -0.76 -1.11 26.14
CA GLU A 72 -0.08 -2.14 26.95
C GLU A 72 1.37 -1.79 27.28
N ALA A 73 2.18 -1.48 26.25
CA ALA A 73 3.59 -1.19 26.44
C ALA A 73 3.83 0.04 27.34
N ARG A 74 2.98 1.09 27.19
CA ARG A 74 3.09 2.30 28.00
C ARG A 74 2.73 2.03 29.47
N VAL A 75 1.68 1.25 29.71
CA VAL A 75 1.24 0.91 31.06
C VAL A 75 2.30 0.04 31.75
N ILE A 76 2.81 -1.01 31.11
CA ILE A 76 3.82 -1.89 31.70
C ILE A 76 5.08 -1.10 32.02
N ILE A 77 5.58 -0.28 31.08
CA ILE A 77 6.76 0.56 31.29
C ILE A 77 6.53 1.55 32.44
N GLY A 78 5.35 2.19 32.50
CA GLY A 78 5.00 3.10 33.58
C GLY A 78 4.99 2.43 34.98
N VAL A 79 4.44 1.21 35.06
CA VAL A 79 4.44 0.42 36.32
C VAL A 79 5.84 0.01 36.72
N ILE A 80 6.71 -0.35 35.77
CA ILE A 80 8.10 -0.71 36.06
C ILE A 80 8.86 0.54 36.52
N ALA A 81 8.72 1.67 35.83
CA ALA A 81 9.36 2.92 36.24
C ALA A 81 8.99 3.33 37.67
N ALA A 82 7.71 3.17 38.06
CA ALA A 82 7.23 3.45 39.41
C ALA A 82 7.76 2.49 40.50
N ARG A 83 8.34 1.36 40.13
CA ARG A 83 8.87 0.34 41.06
C ARG A 83 10.41 0.29 41.10
N LEU A 84 11.08 1.15 40.33
CA LEU A 84 12.53 1.24 40.37
C LEU A 84 13.03 1.80 41.70
N PRO A 85 14.21 1.39 42.18
CA PRO A 85 14.87 1.98 43.35
C PRO A 85 15.05 3.50 43.20
N GLU A 86 15.09 4.21 44.35
CA GLU A 86 15.20 5.69 44.37
C GLU A 86 16.44 6.22 43.61
N ASP A 87 17.50 5.45 43.52
CA ASP A 87 18.69 5.79 42.77
C ASP A 87 18.42 6.01 41.27
N PHE A 88 17.42 5.29 40.72
CA PHE A 88 17.02 5.41 39.32
C PHE A 88 15.96 6.50 39.10
N ALA A 89 15.23 6.90 40.14
CA ALA A 89 14.28 8.00 40.09
C ALA A 89 14.94 9.37 39.91
N SER A 90 16.24 9.49 40.23
CA SER A 90 17.06 10.69 40.07
C SER A 90 17.63 10.87 38.65
N LEU A 91 17.45 9.89 37.75
CA LEU A 91 17.96 9.96 36.36
C LEU A 91 17.23 11.06 35.56
N SER A 92 17.97 11.75 34.71
CA SER A 92 17.33 12.66 33.73
C SER A 92 16.39 11.88 32.80
N GLY A 93 15.31 12.53 32.31
CA GLY A 93 14.31 11.84 31.47
C GLY A 93 14.89 11.00 30.33
N GLY A 94 15.92 11.50 29.65
CA GLY A 94 16.59 10.76 28.55
C GLY A 94 17.36 9.52 29.03
N GLN A 95 17.96 9.58 30.22
CA GLN A 95 18.68 8.42 30.81
C GLN A 95 17.69 7.34 31.29
N LEU A 96 16.58 7.77 31.85
CA LEU A 96 15.50 6.87 32.24
C LEU A 96 14.89 6.16 31.04
N ASP A 97 14.63 6.88 29.94
CA ASP A 97 14.12 6.29 28.69
C ASP A 97 15.10 5.27 28.09
N MET A 98 16.41 5.57 28.14
CA MET A 98 17.45 4.65 27.68
C MET A 98 17.49 3.38 28.54
N PHE A 99 17.40 3.52 29.88
CA PHE A 99 17.33 2.40 30.80
C PHE A 99 16.09 1.53 30.56
N LEU A 100 14.91 2.13 30.43
CA LEU A 100 13.65 1.41 30.18
C LEU A 100 13.65 0.71 28.80
N ASN A 101 14.28 1.30 27.80
CA ASN A 101 14.50 0.63 26.50
C ASN A 101 15.45 -0.57 26.65
N THR A 102 16.49 -0.48 27.46
CA THR A 102 17.40 -1.60 27.73
C THR A 102 16.65 -2.74 28.44
N VAL A 103 15.83 -2.43 29.46
CA VAL A 103 14.97 -3.40 30.14
C VAL A 103 14.02 -4.08 29.15
N ARG A 104 13.40 -3.33 28.26
CA ARG A 104 12.50 -3.88 27.25
C ARG A 104 13.22 -4.81 26.27
N ASN A 105 14.40 -4.41 25.79
CA ASN A 105 15.20 -5.22 24.88
C ASN A 105 15.67 -6.52 25.53
N GLU A 106 16.13 -6.46 26.78
CA GLU A 106 16.50 -7.65 27.57
C GLU A 106 15.29 -8.56 27.85
N ALA A 107 14.10 -7.98 28.04
CA ALA A 107 12.88 -8.75 28.22
C ALA A 107 12.45 -9.50 26.94
N LEU A 108 12.63 -8.89 25.77
CA LEU A 108 12.26 -9.46 24.47
C LEU A 108 13.32 -10.44 23.93
N THR A 109 14.60 -10.17 24.21
CA THR A 109 15.75 -10.98 23.75
C THR A 109 16.69 -11.23 24.92
N PRO A 110 16.47 -12.31 25.69
CA PRO A 110 17.31 -12.63 26.85
C PRO A 110 18.78 -12.78 26.46
N GLY A 111 19.66 -12.12 27.21
CA GLY A 111 21.10 -12.12 26.93
C GLY A 111 21.59 -11.05 25.98
N TYR A 112 20.79 -10.00 25.74
CA TYR A 112 21.16 -8.86 24.87
C TYR A 112 22.35 -8.03 25.38
N GLY A 113 22.98 -8.42 26.50
CA GLY A 113 24.25 -7.87 26.93
C GLY A 113 24.21 -7.03 28.21
N SER A 114 23.15 -7.09 28.99
CA SER A 114 23.15 -6.46 30.31
C SER A 114 23.59 -7.44 31.40
N SER A 115 24.71 -7.15 32.02
CA SER A 115 25.18 -7.88 33.25
C SER A 115 24.64 -7.23 34.53
N ASP A 116 23.85 -6.17 34.41
CA ASP A 116 23.29 -5.46 35.56
C ASP A 116 22.08 -6.25 36.12
N SER A 117 22.18 -6.63 37.40
CA SER A 117 21.14 -7.39 38.10
C SER A 117 19.79 -6.62 38.13
N VAL A 118 19.80 -5.31 38.21
CA VAL A 118 18.60 -4.46 38.24
C VAL A 118 17.86 -4.53 36.89
N VAL A 119 18.60 -4.48 35.79
CA VAL A 119 18.03 -4.61 34.44
C VAL A 119 17.40 -6.00 34.24
N VAL A 120 18.13 -7.06 34.67
CA VAL A 120 17.66 -8.45 34.52
C VAL A 120 16.39 -8.70 35.34
N ASP A 121 16.31 -8.18 36.57
CA ASP A 121 15.13 -8.33 37.43
C ASP A 121 13.96 -7.51 36.91
N ALA A 122 14.18 -6.28 36.44
CA ALA A 122 13.17 -5.47 35.80
C ALA A 122 12.66 -6.13 34.50
N ALA A 123 13.52 -6.73 33.70
CA ALA A 123 13.17 -7.46 32.49
C ALA A 123 12.34 -8.73 32.79
N ARG A 124 12.64 -9.43 33.90
CA ARG A 124 11.82 -10.55 34.36
C ARG A 124 10.41 -10.09 34.73
N ASN A 125 10.30 -9.02 35.52
CA ASN A 125 9.02 -8.41 35.89
C ASN A 125 8.23 -7.95 34.66
N TYR A 126 8.90 -7.37 33.66
CA TYR A 126 8.28 -6.99 32.39
C TYR A 126 7.66 -8.20 31.68
N ARG A 127 8.40 -9.31 31.56
CA ARG A 127 7.90 -10.54 30.94
C ARG A 127 6.71 -11.15 31.68
N GLU A 128 6.73 -11.14 33.01
CA GLU A 128 5.60 -11.62 33.82
C GLU A 128 4.36 -10.75 33.63
N MET A 129 4.53 -9.43 33.64
CA MET A 129 3.42 -8.49 33.41
C MET A 129 2.88 -8.62 32.00
N LEU A 130 3.73 -8.76 31.00
CA LEU A 130 3.35 -8.98 29.61
C LEU A 130 2.55 -10.28 29.45
N ALA A 131 2.99 -11.37 30.07
CA ALA A 131 2.27 -12.63 30.04
C ALA A 131 0.88 -12.55 30.70
N LYS A 132 0.77 -11.84 31.83
CA LYS A 132 -0.51 -11.58 32.48
C LYS A 132 -1.43 -10.71 31.62
N SER A 133 -0.89 -9.65 31.03
CA SER A 133 -1.61 -8.75 30.14
C SER A 133 -2.17 -9.48 28.92
N HIS A 134 -1.36 -10.32 28.27
CA HIS A 134 -1.82 -11.15 27.15
C HIS A 134 -2.97 -12.10 27.53
N TRP A 135 -2.94 -12.70 28.73
CA TRP A 135 -4.03 -13.52 29.21
C TRP A 135 -5.31 -12.71 29.48
N ILE A 136 -5.18 -11.55 30.12
CA ILE A 136 -6.32 -10.67 30.39
C ILE A 136 -6.92 -10.17 29.08
N SER A 137 -6.10 -9.75 28.13
CA SER A 137 -6.57 -9.30 26.80
C SER A 137 -7.27 -10.44 26.06
N ALA A 138 -6.69 -11.67 26.07
CA ALA A 138 -7.29 -12.82 25.41
C ALA A 138 -8.67 -13.19 25.99
N VAL A 139 -8.82 -13.18 27.32
CA VAL A 139 -10.10 -13.45 27.97
C VAL A 139 -11.10 -12.33 27.69
N SER A 140 -10.68 -11.07 27.82
CA SER A 140 -11.58 -9.91 27.62
C SER A 140 -12.06 -9.80 26.17
N VAL A 141 -11.14 -9.94 25.21
CA VAL A 141 -11.43 -9.89 23.76
C VAL A 141 -12.34 -11.04 23.35
N SER A 142 -12.04 -12.27 23.82
CA SER A 142 -12.87 -13.45 23.52
C SER A 142 -14.26 -13.35 24.18
N ALA A 143 -14.34 -12.88 25.41
CA ALA A 143 -15.61 -12.67 26.08
C ALA A 143 -16.48 -11.64 25.38
N LEU A 144 -15.87 -10.54 24.89
CA LEU A 144 -16.57 -9.51 24.14
C LEU A 144 -17.04 -10.03 22.78
N ALA A 145 -16.23 -10.84 22.09
CA ALA A 145 -16.58 -11.47 20.82
C ALA A 145 -17.78 -12.43 20.98
N VAL A 146 -17.72 -13.30 21.99
CA VAL A 146 -18.82 -14.24 22.29
C VAL A 146 -20.07 -13.49 22.76
N GLY A 147 -19.92 -12.47 23.62
CA GLY A 147 -21.01 -11.62 24.07
C GLY A 147 -21.72 -10.92 22.92
N GLY A 148 -20.96 -10.32 21.99
CA GLY A 148 -21.49 -9.71 20.76
C GLY A 148 -22.20 -10.71 19.85
N MET A 149 -21.65 -11.92 19.70
CA MET A 149 -22.30 -13.00 18.97
C MET A 149 -23.63 -13.39 19.61
N LEU A 150 -23.67 -13.62 20.91
CA LEU A 150 -24.90 -14.00 21.63
C LEU A 150 -25.95 -12.88 21.56
N PHE A 151 -25.54 -11.63 21.72
CA PHE A 151 -26.42 -10.47 21.57
C PHE A 151 -27.04 -10.41 20.17
N SER A 152 -26.21 -10.55 19.13
CA SER A 152 -26.67 -10.49 17.74
C SER A 152 -27.60 -11.67 17.40
N LEU A 153 -27.30 -12.89 17.89
CA LEU A 153 -28.15 -14.05 17.70
C LEU A 153 -29.54 -13.90 18.34
N ARG A 154 -29.64 -13.23 19.50
CA ARG A 154 -30.93 -12.95 20.15
C ARG A 154 -31.77 -11.92 19.38
N SER A 155 -31.12 -11.03 18.64
CA SER A 155 -31.77 -9.97 17.86
C SER A 155 -32.33 -10.47 16.50
N ILE A 156 -32.11 -11.75 16.15
CA ILE A 156 -32.60 -12.31 14.88
C ILE A 156 -34.06 -12.66 14.98
N GLU A 157 -34.89 -11.82 14.34
CA GLU A 157 -36.35 -11.98 14.19
C GLU A 157 -36.74 -11.87 12.71
N PRO A 158 -37.94 -12.38 12.32
CA PRO A 158 -38.39 -12.33 10.92
C PRO A 158 -38.45 -10.90 10.34
N ALA A 159 -38.86 -9.94 11.15
CA ALA A 159 -39.01 -8.53 10.76
C ALA A 159 -37.69 -7.73 10.85
N PHE A 160 -36.60 -8.33 11.36
CA PHE A 160 -35.33 -7.64 11.57
C PHE A 160 -34.64 -7.29 10.24
N ARG A 161 -34.35 -6.01 10.03
CA ARG A 161 -33.74 -5.47 8.82
C ARG A 161 -32.22 -5.62 8.84
N ALA A 162 -31.72 -6.87 8.83
CA ALA A 162 -30.30 -7.17 8.93
C ALA A 162 -29.47 -6.50 7.82
N ARG A 163 -29.97 -6.51 6.57
CA ARG A 163 -29.30 -5.87 5.43
C ARG A 163 -29.01 -4.40 5.68
N ASN A 164 -30.02 -3.63 6.08
CA ASN A 164 -29.84 -2.19 6.30
C ASN A 164 -28.79 -1.90 7.38
N ARG A 165 -28.80 -2.69 8.48
CA ARG A 165 -27.81 -2.53 9.56
C ARG A 165 -26.38 -2.83 9.09
N VAL A 166 -26.20 -3.90 8.34
CA VAL A 166 -24.90 -4.26 7.74
C VAL A 166 -24.43 -3.19 6.77
N GLU A 167 -25.30 -2.78 5.84
CA GLU A 167 -24.99 -1.74 4.86
C GLU A 167 -24.62 -0.40 5.52
N THR A 168 -25.33 0.00 6.60
CA THR A 168 -24.99 1.22 7.34
C THR A 168 -23.59 1.13 7.95
N VAL A 169 -23.23 0.01 8.59
CA VAL A 169 -21.89 -0.17 9.16
C VAL A 169 -20.81 -0.16 8.06
N VAL A 170 -21.06 -0.84 6.94
CA VAL A 170 -20.13 -0.85 5.81
C VAL A 170 -19.97 0.57 5.24
N GLN A 171 -21.05 1.32 5.05
CA GLN A 171 -20.99 2.70 4.57
C GLN A 171 -20.18 3.61 5.48
N TRP A 172 -20.40 3.52 6.81
CA TRP A 172 -19.61 4.29 7.77
C TRP A 172 -18.14 3.88 7.80
N SER A 173 -17.86 2.58 7.65
CA SER A 173 -16.47 2.09 7.56
C SER A 173 -15.77 2.61 6.31
N LEU A 174 -16.46 2.60 5.15
CA LEU A 174 -15.92 3.15 3.90
C LEU A 174 -15.74 4.67 3.99
N PHE A 175 -16.69 5.38 4.60
CA PHE A 175 -16.57 6.81 4.83
C PHE A 175 -15.39 7.14 5.74
N ALA A 176 -15.22 6.41 6.84
CA ALA A 176 -14.07 6.58 7.74
C ALA A 176 -12.74 6.29 7.03
N ALA A 177 -12.66 5.19 6.29
CA ALA A 177 -11.46 4.85 5.51
C ALA A 177 -11.12 5.92 4.46
N SER A 178 -12.12 6.40 3.73
CA SER A 178 -11.95 7.49 2.76
C SER A 178 -11.50 8.79 3.45
N SER A 179 -12.10 9.12 4.60
CA SER A 179 -11.69 10.31 5.37
C SER A 179 -10.25 10.22 5.86
N ILE A 180 -9.82 9.04 6.36
CA ILE A 180 -8.43 8.82 6.76
C ILE A 180 -7.49 8.99 5.58
N ALA A 181 -7.83 8.42 4.41
CA ALA A 181 -7.02 8.56 3.20
C ALA A 181 -6.87 10.04 2.77
N VAL A 182 -7.97 10.80 2.79
CA VAL A 182 -7.95 12.24 2.47
C VAL A 182 -7.10 13.01 3.49
N LEU A 183 -7.32 12.78 4.78
CA LEU A 183 -6.55 13.45 5.85
C LEU A 183 -5.06 13.11 5.77
N THR A 184 -4.72 11.85 5.45
CA THR A 184 -3.32 11.44 5.26
C THR A 184 -2.71 12.18 4.07
N THR A 185 -3.45 12.29 2.95
CA THR A 185 -2.98 13.04 1.78
C THR A 185 -2.75 14.52 2.11
N VAL A 186 -3.69 15.15 2.82
CA VAL A 186 -3.52 16.52 3.30
C VAL A 186 -2.32 16.64 4.23
N GLY A 187 -2.15 15.69 5.16
CA GLY A 187 -1.00 15.64 6.07
C GLY A 187 0.34 15.54 5.32
N ILE A 188 0.41 14.70 4.30
CA ILE A 188 1.61 14.58 3.44
C ILE A 188 1.90 15.91 2.73
N VAL A 189 0.88 16.54 2.12
CA VAL A 189 1.05 17.83 1.44
C VAL A 189 1.54 18.91 2.41
N LEU A 190 0.94 19.01 3.59
CA LEU A 190 1.36 19.97 4.62
C LEU A 190 2.77 19.70 5.14
N SER A 191 3.14 18.44 5.31
CA SER A 191 4.50 18.05 5.73
C SER A 191 5.53 18.44 4.68
N ILE A 192 5.28 18.08 3.40
CA ILE A 192 6.18 18.48 2.29
C ILE A 192 6.27 20.00 2.17
N LEU A 193 5.15 20.70 2.30
CA LEU A 193 5.14 22.16 2.25
C LEU A 193 5.96 22.76 3.38
N SER A 194 5.82 22.26 4.61
CA SER A 194 6.60 22.78 5.75
C SER A 194 8.10 22.55 5.58
N GLU A 195 8.50 21.39 5.07
CA GLU A 195 9.92 21.11 4.78
C GLU A 195 10.44 21.95 3.60
N ALA A 196 9.62 22.16 2.57
CA ALA A 196 9.98 23.04 1.46
C ALA A 196 10.17 24.50 1.91
N LEU A 197 9.30 25.01 2.78
CA LEU A 197 9.46 26.36 3.33
C LEU A 197 10.76 26.50 4.13
N ARG A 198 11.10 25.53 4.99
CA ARG A 198 12.37 25.49 5.72
C ARG A 198 13.58 25.44 4.79
N PHE A 199 13.48 24.67 3.70
CA PHE A 199 14.55 24.61 2.70
C PHE A 199 14.76 25.98 2.03
N PHE A 200 13.69 26.69 1.65
CA PHE A 200 13.79 28.02 1.02
C PHE A 200 14.17 29.14 1.98
N GLU A 201 14.18 28.93 3.28
CA GLU A 201 14.83 29.84 4.23
C GLU A 201 16.36 29.84 4.08
N GLN A 202 16.94 28.73 3.59
CA GLN A 202 18.39 28.56 3.45
C GLN A 202 18.87 28.68 2.00
N VAL A 203 18.03 28.35 1.03
CA VAL A 203 18.35 28.34 -0.40
C VAL A 203 17.43 29.32 -1.13
N SER A 204 18.05 30.27 -1.87
CA SER A 204 17.28 31.22 -2.67
C SER A 204 16.44 30.49 -3.73
N LEU A 205 15.17 30.89 -3.90
CA LEU A 205 14.29 30.33 -4.90
C LEU A 205 14.83 30.51 -6.33
N VAL A 206 15.54 31.62 -6.58
CA VAL A 206 16.15 31.92 -7.90
C VAL A 206 17.32 30.95 -8.16
N ASP A 207 18.20 30.75 -7.16
CA ASP A 207 19.31 29.84 -7.28
C ASP A 207 18.84 28.39 -7.42
N PHE A 208 17.74 28.03 -6.76
CA PHE A 208 17.12 26.71 -6.91
C PHE A 208 16.58 26.50 -8.32
N LEU A 209 15.78 27.44 -8.86
CA LEU A 209 15.14 27.27 -10.16
C LEU A 209 16.11 27.35 -11.34
N PHE A 210 17.09 28.24 -11.28
CA PHE A 210 17.99 28.55 -12.39
C PHE A 210 19.43 28.06 -12.17
N GLY A 211 19.74 27.52 -11.01
CA GLY A 211 21.05 26.93 -10.73
C GLY A 211 21.36 25.78 -11.67
N THR A 212 22.59 25.77 -12.18
CA THR A 212 23.07 24.77 -13.15
C THR A 212 23.88 23.63 -12.54
N SER A 213 23.99 23.59 -11.22
CA SER A 213 24.72 22.56 -10.49
C SER A 213 23.81 21.89 -9.47
N TRP A 214 23.79 20.55 -9.50
CA TRP A 214 23.07 19.73 -8.55
C TRP A 214 24.03 18.81 -7.80
N SER A 215 24.28 19.09 -6.55
CA SER A 215 25.09 18.28 -5.65
C SER A 215 24.56 18.42 -4.22
N PRO A 216 23.50 17.66 -3.83
CA PRO A 216 22.86 17.76 -2.53
C PRO A 216 23.70 17.16 -1.39
N GLN A 217 24.83 16.52 -1.69
CA GLN A 217 25.69 15.90 -0.70
C GLN A 217 26.41 16.96 0.11
N MET A 218 26.02 17.13 1.38
CA MET A 218 26.72 17.98 2.33
C MET A 218 27.70 17.16 3.17
N ALA A 219 28.83 17.75 3.53
CA ALA A 219 29.78 17.14 4.47
C ALA A 219 29.11 17.02 5.86
N ILE A 220 28.94 15.78 6.35
CA ILE A 220 28.36 15.51 7.68
C ILE A 220 29.46 15.54 8.76
N ARG A 221 30.74 15.37 8.38
CA ARG A 221 31.91 15.39 9.28
C ARG A 221 32.92 16.45 8.86
N GLU A 222 33.58 17.07 9.82
CA GLU A 222 34.59 18.12 9.60
C GLU A 222 35.74 17.70 8.67
N ASN A 223 36.06 16.41 8.60
CA ASN A 223 37.11 15.85 7.73
C ASN A 223 36.62 15.29 6.42
N GLN A 224 35.35 15.46 6.07
CA GLN A 224 34.78 14.99 4.84
C GLN A 224 34.87 16.08 3.76
N VAL A 225 35.57 15.80 2.65
CA VAL A 225 35.56 16.66 1.48
C VAL A 225 34.20 16.48 0.80
N GLY A 226 33.19 17.22 1.26
CA GLY A 226 31.87 17.27 0.66
C GLY A 226 31.71 18.53 -0.17
N ALA A 227 30.85 18.46 -1.18
CA ALA A 227 30.42 19.65 -1.89
C ALA A 227 29.66 20.57 -0.93
N SER A 228 29.72 21.86 -1.15
CA SER A 228 29.04 22.91 -0.34
C SER A 228 27.50 22.89 -0.48
N GLY A 229 26.91 21.82 -0.99
CA GLY A 229 25.47 21.69 -1.26
C GLY A 229 25.01 22.66 -2.35
N SER A 230 25.00 22.25 -3.59
CA SER A 230 24.38 23.03 -4.67
C SER A 230 23.05 22.38 -5.08
N PHE A 231 21.99 23.20 -5.14
CA PHE A 231 20.62 22.71 -5.29
C PHE A 231 19.94 23.29 -6.55
N GLY A 232 20.69 23.41 -7.66
CA GLY A 232 20.13 23.90 -8.91
C GLY A 232 19.23 22.88 -9.59
N MET A 233 18.00 23.24 -9.89
CA MET A 233 16.99 22.35 -10.48
C MET A 233 17.17 22.15 -11.99
N ALA A 234 17.87 23.06 -12.69
CA ALA A 234 17.99 23.02 -14.14
C ALA A 234 18.56 21.68 -14.69
N PRO A 235 19.62 21.08 -14.11
CA PRO A 235 20.13 19.78 -14.58
C PRO A 235 19.11 18.63 -14.42
N LEU A 236 18.29 18.66 -13.36
CA LEU A 236 17.26 17.66 -13.12
C LEU A 236 16.14 17.73 -14.17
N LEU A 237 15.68 18.95 -14.46
CA LEU A 237 14.67 19.19 -15.49
C LEU A 237 15.16 18.78 -16.87
N LEU A 238 16.39 19.18 -17.25
CA LEU A 238 16.98 18.81 -18.53
C LEU A 238 17.21 17.30 -18.66
N GLY A 239 17.68 16.65 -17.58
CA GLY A 239 17.86 15.20 -17.54
C GLY A 239 16.54 14.46 -17.69
N THR A 240 15.51 14.88 -16.97
CA THR A 240 14.16 14.31 -17.06
C THR A 240 13.56 14.49 -18.45
N PHE A 241 13.69 15.69 -19.03
CA PHE A 241 13.21 15.98 -20.38
C PHE A 241 13.91 15.13 -21.43
N LEU A 242 15.25 15.01 -21.34
CA LEU A 242 16.05 14.19 -22.25
C LEU A 242 15.63 12.71 -22.20
N ILE A 243 15.53 12.13 -20.99
CA ILE A 243 15.14 10.74 -20.80
C ILE A 243 13.71 10.52 -21.33
N THR A 244 12.81 11.44 -21.04
CA THR A 244 11.43 11.37 -21.55
C THR A 244 11.37 11.41 -23.06
N LEU A 245 12.14 12.29 -23.70
CA LEU A 245 12.19 12.40 -25.16
C LEU A 245 12.69 11.09 -25.79
N ILE A 246 13.72 10.49 -25.22
CA ILE A 246 14.25 9.19 -25.68
C ILE A 246 13.18 8.10 -25.48
N ALA A 247 12.56 8.03 -24.30
CA ALA A 247 11.53 7.04 -23.98
C ALA A 247 10.34 7.16 -24.94
N MET A 248 9.83 8.37 -25.17
CA MET A 248 8.70 8.60 -26.05
C MET A 248 9.04 8.37 -27.52
N SER A 249 10.26 8.63 -27.96
CA SER A 249 10.71 8.30 -29.32
C SER A 249 10.69 6.80 -29.64
N VAL A 250 10.78 5.96 -28.63
CA VAL A 250 10.63 4.51 -28.75
C VAL A 250 9.17 4.07 -28.50
N ALA A 251 8.58 4.55 -27.42
CA ALA A 251 7.28 4.07 -26.94
C ALA A 251 6.12 4.47 -27.86
N VAL A 252 6.10 5.70 -28.35
CA VAL A 252 4.98 6.19 -29.18
C VAL A 252 4.92 5.47 -30.52
N PRO A 253 5.98 5.41 -31.35
CA PRO A 253 5.90 4.70 -32.61
C PRO A 253 5.58 3.21 -32.45
N VAL A 254 6.26 2.53 -31.54
CA VAL A 254 6.06 1.08 -31.36
C VAL A 254 4.67 0.79 -30.74
N GLY A 255 4.25 1.54 -29.73
CA GLY A 255 2.97 1.37 -29.06
C GLY A 255 1.79 1.69 -29.99
N LEU A 256 1.83 2.83 -30.72
CA LEU A 256 0.78 3.22 -31.65
C LEU A 256 0.67 2.27 -32.83
N LEU A 257 1.79 1.92 -33.49
CA LEU A 257 1.78 0.96 -34.59
C LEU A 257 1.31 -0.41 -34.16
N SER A 258 1.66 -0.86 -32.94
CA SER A 258 1.16 -2.10 -32.35
C SER A 258 -0.35 -2.05 -32.16
N ALA A 259 -0.89 -0.94 -31.64
CA ALA A 259 -2.33 -0.75 -31.48
C ALA A 259 -3.07 -0.78 -32.79
N ILE A 260 -2.60 -0.02 -33.78
CA ILE A 260 -3.19 0.00 -35.13
C ILE A 260 -3.18 -1.40 -35.74
N TYR A 261 -2.04 -2.10 -35.68
CA TYR A 261 -1.95 -3.47 -36.20
C TYR A 261 -2.93 -4.40 -35.48
N LEU A 262 -2.99 -4.35 -34.16
CA LEU A 262 -3.86 -5.22 -33.36
C LEU A 262 -5.33 -4.87 -33.57
N ALA A 263 -5.70 -3.60 -33.77
CA ALA A 263 -7.07 -3.18 -33.98
C ALA A 263 -7.57 -3.53 -35.38
N GLU A 264 -6.78 -3.25 -36.42
CA GLU A 264 -7.25 -3.25 -37.81
C GLU A 264 -6.78 -4.43 -38.67
N TYR A 265 -5.58 -4.94 -38.43
CA TYR A 265 -4.94 -5.93 -39.30
C TYR A 265 -4.79 -7.32 -38.67
N ALA A 266 -4.65 -7.42 -37.35
CA ALA A 266 -4.32 -8.67 -36.69
C ALA A 266 -5.48 -9.70 -36.74
N LYS A 267 -5.14 -10.94 -37.10
CA LYS A 267 -6.05 -12.08 -36.99
C LYS A 267 -6.44 -12.32 -35.51
N ARG A 268 -7.61 -12.91 -35.30
CA ARG A 268 -8.12 -13.20 -33.94
C ARG A 268 -7.12 -13.97 -33.06
N ARG A 269 -6.37 -14.93 -33.64
CA ARG A 269 -5.35 -15.70 -32.92
C ARG A 269 -4.17 -14.82 -32.47
N THR A 270 -3.65 -13.96 -33.36
CA THR A 270 -2.55 -13.03 -33.05
C THR A 270 -2.95 -12.07 -31.92
N ARG A 271 -4.15 -11.51 -32.03
CA ARG A 271 -4.69 -10.60 -30.99
C ARG A 271 -4.84 -11.31 -29.63
N ALA A 272 -5.31 -12.56 -29.62
CA ALA A 272 -5.50 -13.37 -28.41
C ALA A 272 -4.16 -13.72 -27.72
N ILE A 273 -3.04 -13.68 -28.43
CA ILE A 273 -1.70 -13.96 -27.86
C ILE A 273 -0.99 -12.64 -27.48
N VAL A 274 -0.99 -11.65 -28.36
CA VAL A 274 -0.18 -10.44 -28.17
C VAL A 274 -0.74 -9.54 -27.07
N ARG A 275 -2.06 -9.42 -26.92
CA ARG A 275 -2.66 -8.60 -25.83
C ARG A 275 -2.26 -9.08 -24.44
N PRO A 276 -2.43 -10.37 -24.08
CA PRO A 276 -1.97 -10.85 -22.78
C PRO A 276 -0.46 -10.68 -22.57
N LEU A 277 0.34 -10.80 -23.62
CA LEU A 277 1.79 -10.56 -23.53
C LEU A 277 2.11 -9.10 -23.18
N LEU A 278 1.41 -8.13 -23.79
CA LEU A 278 1.53 -6.72 -23.41
C LEU A 278 1.07 -6.46 -21.98
N GLU A 279 -0.02 -7.12 -21.53
CA GLU A 279 -0.50 -7.02 -20.15
C GLU A 279 0.50 -7.60 -19.14
N VAL A 280 1.13 -8.74 -19.46
CA VAL A 280 2.20 -9.32 -18.64
C VAL A 280 3.40 -8.37 -18.57
N LEU A 281 3.78 -7.77 -19.69
CA LEU A 281 4.88 -6.80 -19.74
C LEU A 281 4.58 -5.56 -18.89
N ALA A 282 3.35 -5.06 -18.93
CA ALA A 282 2.90 -3.96 -18.06
C ALA A 282 2.88 -4.34 -16.56
N GLY A 283 2.70 -5.63 -16.24
CA GLY A 283 2.65 -6.14 -14.87
C GLY A 283 4.02 -6.34 -14.22
N ILE A 284 5.13 -6.23 -14.98
CA ILE A 284 6.47 -6.38 -14.42
C ILE A 284 6.79 -5.18 -13.51
N PRO A 285 7.23 -5.41 -12.25
CA PRO A 285 7.61 -4.33 -11.34
C PRO A 285 8.68 -3.41 -11.95
N THR A 286 8.51 -2.10 -11.83
CA THR A 286 9.44 -1.09 -12.38
C THR A 286 10.89 -1.26 -11.92
N VAL A 287 11.09 -1.77 -10.70
CA VAL A 287 12.42 -2.09 -10.15
C VAL A 287 13.15 -3.12 -11.00
N VAL A 288 12.44 -4.13 -11.52
CA VAL A 288 13.03 -5.16 -12.41
C VAL A 288 13.54 -4.53 -13.71
N TYR A 289 12.75 -3.62 -14.30
CA TYR A 289 13.19 -2.84 -15.45
C TYR A 289 14.43 -1.99 -15.15
N GLY A 290 14.48 -1.37 -13.95
CA GLY A 290 15.65 -0.61 -13.52
C GLY A 290 16.91 -1.47 -13.42
N PHE A 291 16.84 -2.66 -12.83
CA PHE A 291 17.96 -3.59 -12.79
C PHE A 291 18.34 -4.06 -14.18
N PHE A 292 17.39 -4.35 -15.04
CA PHE A 292 17.65 -4.74 -16.43
C PHE A 292 18.35 -3.61 -17.20
N ALA A 293 17.94 -2.37 -16.98
CA ALA A 293 18.60 -1.20 -17.58
C ALA A 293 20.09 -1.14 -17.20
N VAL A 294 20.40 -1.28 -15.91
CA VAL A 294 21.77 -1.17 -15.40
C VAL A 294 22.64 -2.36 -15.77
N LEU A 295 22.10 -3.59 -15.64
CA LEU A 295 22.91 -4.81 -15.79
C LEU A 295 23.06 -5.28 -17.24
N VAL A 296 22.09 -4.96 -18.10
CA VAL A 296 22.05 -5.48 -19.48
C VAL A 296 22.16 -4.35 -20.49
N ILE A 297 21.28 -3.36 -20.44
CA ILE A 297 21.22 -2.34 -21.50
C ILE A 297 22.35 -1.33 -21.38
N ALA A 298 22.75 -0.89 -20.20
CA ALA A 298 23.83 0.07 -20.04
C ALA A 298 25.20 -0.48 -20.52
N PRO A 299 25.63 -1.72 -20.22
CA PRO A 299 26.81 -2.33 -20.80
C PRO A 299 26.75 -2.49 -22.33
N TRP A 300 25.55 -2.82 -22.84
CA TRP A 300 25.36 -2.95 -24.29
C TRP A 300 25.49 -1.60 -25.00
N VAL A 301 24.84 -0.54 -24.46
CA VAL A 301 24.96 0.83 -24.99
C VAL A 301 26.41 1.33 -24.91
N ARG A 302 27.11 1.00 -23.81
CA ARG A 302 28.56 1.34 -23.70
C ARG A 302 29.42 0.65 -24.74
N SER A 303 29.22 -0.65 -24.94
CA SER A 303 29.98 -1.40 -25.96
C SER A 303 29.67 -0.88 -27.37
N ALA A 304 28.44 -0.56 -27.69
CA ALA A 304 28.06 0.03 -28.97
C ALA A 304 28.65 1.44 -29.13
N GLY A 305 28.70 2.26 -28.08
CA GLY A 305 29.35 3.57 -28.09
C GLY A 305 30.87 3.48 -28.35
N ALA A 306 31.53 2.52 -27.72
CA ALA A 306 32.96 2.29 -27.89
C ALA A 306 33.34 1.95 -29.36
N VAL A 307 32.47 1.24 -30.09
CA VAL A 307 32.67 0.93 -31.52
C VAL A 307 32.68 2.21 -32.37
N VAL A 308 31.94 3.24 -31.95
CA VAL A 308 31.85 4.54 -32.66
C VAL A 308 32.86 5.56 -32.10
N GLY A 309 33.67 5.16 -31.11
CA GLY A 309 34.66 6.02 -30.47
C GLY A 309 34.09 6.97 -29.41
N LEU A 310 32.90 6.69 -28.91
CA LEU A 310 32.24 7.45 -27.82
C LEU A 310 32.50 6.78 -26.48
N ASP A 311 32.97 7.57 -25.51
CA ASP A 311 33.05 7.13 -24.10
C ASP A 311 31.69 7.33 -23.42
N VAL A 312 30.96 6.24 -23.22
CA VAL A 312 29.60 6.24 -22.64
C VAL A 312 29.67 5.87 -21.18
N ALA A 313 29.14 6.75 -20.31
CA ALA A 313 29.03 6.52 -18.87
C ALA A 313 28.11 5.35 -18.55
N SER A 314 28.31 4.72 -17.37
CA SER A 314 27.49 3.61 -16.86
C SER A 314 26.02 4.02 -16.68
N GLU A 315 25.78 5.27 -16.32
CA GLU A 315 24.46 5.85 -16.03
C GLU A 315 23.96 6.65 -17.23
N SER A 316 24.01 6.03 -18.42
CA SER A 316 23.59 6.68 -19.65
C SER A 316 22.09 6.96 -19.68
N ALA A 317 21.71 8.22 -19.94
CA ALA A 317 20.32 8.63 -20.18
C ALA A 317 19.69 7.86 -21.34
N LEU A 318 20.48 7.45 -22.34
CA LEU A 318 20.04 6.64 -23.46
C LEU A 318 19.59 5.24 -23.01
N ALA A 319 20.36 4.58 -22.15
CA ALA A 319 20.00 3.27 -21.61
C ALA A 319 18.72 3.34 -20.75
N ALA A 320 18.63 4.33 -19.88
CA ALA A 320 17.45 4.58 -19.09
C ALA A 320 16.22 4.89 -19.95
N GLY A 321 16.35 5.77 -20.94
CA GLY A 321 15.28 6.16 -21.85
C GLY A 321 14.75 5.00 -22.69
N ILE A 322 15.63 4.14 -23.24
CA ILE A 322 15.22 2.97 -24.00
C ILE A 322 14.38 2.02 -23.13
N VAL A 323 14.85 1.69 -21.92
CA VAL A 323 14.13 0.77 -21.03
C VAL A 323 12.81 1.36 -20.54
N MET A 324 12.79 2.66 -20.22
CA MET A 324 11.53 3.36 -19.92
C MET A 324 10.58 3.36 -21.12
N GLY A 325 11.10 3.53 -22.33
CA GLY A 325 10.33 3.43 -23.57
C GLY A 325 9.65 2.07 -23.70
N VAL A 326 10.40 0.98 -23.52
CA VAL A 326 9.87 -0.40 -23.57
C VAL A 326 8.79 -0.61 -22.49
N MET A 327 9.00 -0.10 -21.28
CA MET A 327 8.03 -0.19 -20.18
C MET A 327 6.71 0.52 -20.50
N ILE A 328 6.77 1.63 -21.24
CA ILE A 328 5.58 2.45 -21.56
C ILE A 328 4.83 1.93 -22.80
N ILE A 329 5.45 1.12 -23.68
CA ILE A 329 4.82 0.55 -24.89
C ILE A 329 3.44 -0.06 -24.61
N PRO A 330 3.25 -0.93 -23.58
CA PRO A 330 1.96 -1.54 -23.32
C PRO A 330 0.87 -0.52 -23.01
N LEU A 331 1.20 0.52 -22.23
CA LEU A 331 0.27 1.59 -21.87
C LEU A 331 -0.17 2.39 -23.09
N ILE A 332 0.78 2.80 -23.93
CA ILE A 332 0.47 3.51 -25.18
C ILE A 332 -0.34 2.64 -26.12
N SER A 333 0.01 1.36 -26.26
CA SER A 333 -0.72 0.43 -27.09
C SER A 333 -2.16 0.24 -26.63
N SER A 334 -2.37 0.09 -25.31
CA SER A 334 -3.73 -0.06 -24.73
C SER A 334 -4.58 1.21 -24.91
N LEU A 335 -4.04 2.37 -24.56
CA LEU A 335 -4.77 3.64 -24.71
C LEU A 335 -5.09 3.95 -26.18
N SER A 336 -4.16 3.65 -27.09
CA SER A 336 -4.38 3.83 -28.52
C SER A 336 -5.42 2.84 -29.08
N ASP A 337 -5.42 1.57 -28.64
CA ASP A 337 -6.43 0.59 -29.05
C ASP A 337 -7.83 1.02 -28.56
N ASP A 338 -7.94 1.55 -27.33
CA ASP A 338 -9.20 2.07 -26.80
C ASP A 338 -9.68 3.30 -27.58
N ALA A 339 -8.79 4.24 -27.91
CA ALA A 339 -9.10 5.40 -28.72
C ALA A 339 -9.56 5.01 -30.13
N ILE A 340 -8.85 4.07 -30.80
CA ILE A 340 -9.21 3.55 -32.11
C ILE A 340 -10.60 2.89 -32.10
N ARG A 341 -10.95 2.18 -31.04
CA ARG A 341 -12.25 1.50 -30.90
C ARG A 341 -13.38 2.46 -30.52
N ALA A 342 -13.08 3.62 -29.93
CA ALA A 342 -14.07 4.66 -29.61
C ALA A 342 -14.64 5.31 -30.89
N VAL A 343 -13.97 5.22 -32.03
CA VAL A 343 -14.48 5.71 -33.31
C VAL A 343 -15.65 4.85 -33.77
N PRO A 344 -16.86 5.39 -33.99
CA PRO A 344 -18.05 4.67 -34.41
C PRO A 344 -17.81 3.87 -35.72
N ALA A 345 -18.24 2.60 -35.75
CA ALA A 345 -18.10 1.73 -36.91
C ALA A 345 -18.71 2.34 -38.18
N VAL A 346 -19.81 3.08 -38.04
CA VAL A 346 -20.52 3.74 -39.16
C VAL A 346 -19.62 4.74 -39.92
N ILE A 347 -18.77 5.47 -39.19
CA ILE A 347 -17.85 6.44 -39.85
C ILE A 347 -16.77 5.68 -40.61
N ARG A 348 -16.26 4.61 -40.05
CA ARG A 348 -15.26 3.74 -40.65
C ARG A 348 -15.81 3.05 -41.91
N GLU A 349 -17.01 2.47 -41.82
CA GLU A 349 -17.68 1.82 -42.93
C GLU A 349 -18.06 2.81 -44.03
N GLY A 350 -18.45 4.04 -43.66
CA GLY A 350 -18.72 5.15 -44.60
C GLY A 350 -17.49 5.51 -45.42
N ALA A 351 -16.30 5.63 -44.82
CA ALA A 351 -15.07 5.89 -45.54
C ALA A 351 -14.73 4.76 -46.56
N LEU A 352 -14.87 3.50 -46.12
CA LEU A 352 -14.67 2.35 -47.02
C LEU A 352 -15.67 2.28 -48.14
N ALA A 353 -16.95 2.64 -47.91
CA ALA A 353 -18.00 2.69 -48.91
C ALA A 353 -17.74 3.80 -49.96
N LEU A 354 -17.06 4.87 -49.57
CA LEU A 354 -16.62 5.94 -50.49
C LEU A 354 -15.35 5.55 -51.28
N GLY A 355 -14.84 4.34 -51.13
CA GLY A 355 -13.69 3.79 -51.85
C GLY A 355 -12.33 4.03 -51.20
N ALA A 356 -12.29 4.52 -49.94
CA ALA A 356 -11.05 4.65 -49.21
C ALA A 356 -10.44 3.27 -48.94
N THR A 357 -9.13 3.17 -49.04
CA THR A 357 -8.37 1.98 -48.58
C THR A 357 -8.35 1.92 -47.05
N ARG A 358 -8.06 0.76 -46.48
CA ARG A 358 -7.93 0.64 -45.01
C ARG A 358 -6.92 1.62 -44.43
N SER A 359 -5.81 1.83 -45.10
CA SER A 359 -4.78 2.79 -44.66
C SER A 359 -5.27 4.22 -44.67
N GLU A 360 -6.00 4.63 -45.72
CA GLU A 360 -6.60 5.98 -45.80
C GLU A 360 -7.68 6.18 -44.78
N ALA A 361 -8.52 5.16 -44.51
CA ALA A 361 -9.49 5.21 -43.43
C ALA A 361 -8.83 5.35 -42.05
N ILE A 362 -7.68 4.68 -41.81
CA ILE A 362 -6.94 4.82 -40.55
C ILE A 362 -6.36 6.23 -40.42
N THR A 363 -5.69 6.74 -41.43
CA THR A 363 -4.99 8.04 -41.36
C THR A 363 -5.92 9.24 -41.46
N GLY A 364 -7.06 9.14 -42.15
CA GLY A 364 -7.97 10.24 -42.38
C GLY A 364 -9.23 10.29 -41.51
N VAL A 365 -9.54 9.16 -40.83
CA VAL A 365 -10.80 9.01 -40.07
C VAL A 365 -10.57 8.54 -38.65
N ILE A 366 -9.57 7.67 -38.42
CA ILE A 366 -9.35 7.03 -37.11
C ILE A 366 -8.30 7.78 -36.29
N LEU A 367 -7.21 8.25 -36.91
CA LEU A 367 -6.14 9.05 -36.30
C LEU A 367 -6.39 10.54 -36.45
#